data_4a1d302def75bf776fc090774d2b1e24
#
_entry.id   4a1d302def75bf776fc090774d2b1e24
#
_cell.length_a   1.000
_cell.length_b   1.000
_cell.length_c   1.000
_cell.angle_alpha   90.00
_cell.angle_beta   90.00
_cell.angle_gamma   90.00
#
_symmetry.space_group_name_H-M   'P 1'
#
loop_
_entity.id
_entity.type
_entity.pdbx_description
1 polymer ?
#
loop_
_entity_poly.entity_id
_entity_poly.type
_entity_poly.pdbx_seq_one_letter_code
_entity_poly.pdbx_strand_id
1 'polypeptide(L)'
;MTPLFCVDITENRNNDRINGCDTELLVQKTSDLLSSSHDRLLERAKTVEGHARMPAFLVLIWYLCAILTLLIVLAVVKNLSTLSLARMFLNAPWMFFACPICAVVWQVLTLLARRREKTVLGSEEAARTASRLESSQKAIFDELGIPADAAAVDVLLFRYVVRNGQIRPKELAVSASYVVAQMQLFADAERLYLADVGGKCAIPRSSLRAIRTVKKRIRFTGWNKDDRPESKRYKPYKLGTNQYGCVICRWYHILELELDGEIYGVYFPPYERPAFEAATGLKAE
;
A
#
# COMPACT_ATOMS: atom_id res chain seq x y z
N MET A 1 -13.22 2.91 -15.96
CA MET A 1 -11.94 2.41 -15.46
C MET A 1 -10.91 3.44 -15.79
N THR A 2 -10.14 3.89 -14.81
CA THR A 2 -9.07 4.86 -15.03
C THR A 2 -7.87 4.12 -15.62
N PRO A 3 -7.13 4.70 -16.59
CA PRO A 3 -5.92 4.07 -17.10
C PRO A 3 -4.96 3.71 -15.97
N LEU A 4 -4.41 2.51 -16.00
CA LEU A 4 -3.69 1.87 -14.91
C LEU A 4 -2.36 2.53 -14.51
N PHE A 5 -1.90 3.56 -15.20
CA PHE A 5 -0.56 4.12 -15.03
C PHE A 5 -0.51 5.56 -14.53
N CYS A 6 -1.59 6.30 -14.58
CA CYS A 6 -1.72 7.64 -14.00
C CYS A 6 -3.06 7.73 -13.31
N VAL A 7 -3.19 7.06 -12.18
CA VAL A 7 -4.48 6.95 -11.53
C VAL A 7 -4.59 7.98 -10.43
N ASP A 8 -5.60 8.80 -10.54
CA ASP A 8 -6.16 9.46 -9.39
C ASP A 8 -7.10 8.47 -8.69
N ILE A 9 -6.68 8.01 -7.54
CA ILE A 9 -7.46 7.09 -6.70
C ILE A 9 -8.67 7.83 -6.10
N THR A 10 -8.69 9.13 -6.17
CA THR A 10 -9.71 9.96 -5.56
C THR A 10 -10.30 10.92 -6.57
N GLU A 11 -11.32 10.53 -7.29
CA GLU A 11 -12.19 11.40 -8.09
C GLU A 11 -11.47 12.57 -8.78
N ASN A 12 -10.72 12.31 -9.83
CA ASN A 12 -10.11 13.39 -10.58
C ASN A 12 -11.02 13.83 -11.74
N ARG A 13 -11.46 15.06 -11.66
CA ARG A 13 -12.25 15.70 -12.71
C ARG A 13 -11.46 15.92 -14.03
N ASN A 14 -10.16 15.65 -14.04
CA ASN A 14 -9.29 15.77 -15.20
C ASN A 14 -9.02 14.44 -15.92
N ASN A 15 -9.78 13.38 -15.60
CA ASN A 15 -9.67 12.07 -16.24
C ASN A 15 -9.94 12.08 -17.75
N ASP A 16 -10.66 13.10 -18.25
CA ASP A 16 -11.09 13.13 -19.63
C ASP A 16 -9.93 13.12 -20.62
N ARG A 17 -8.78 13.63 -20.24
CA ARG A 17 -7.60 13.69 -21.10
C ARG A 17 -6.81 12.39 -21.17
N ILE A 18 -6.81 11.62 -20.09
CA ILE A 18 -6.19 10.28 -20.03
C ILE A 18 -7.13 9.25 -20.65
N ASN A 19 -8.42 9.43 -20.49
CA ASN A 19 -9.45 8.61 -21.13
C ASN A 19 -9.48 8.83 -22.67
N GLY A 20 -8.98 9.96 -23.17
CA GLY A 20 -8.84 10.22 -24.59
C GLY A 20 -7.76 9.41 -25.31
N CYS A 21 -6.90 8.68 -24.57
CA CYS A 21 -5.96 7.71 -25.15
C CYS A 21 -6.61 6.35 -25.44
N ASP A 22 -7.92 6.25 -25.35
CA ASP A 22 -8.68 4.99 -25.52
C ASP A 22 -8.56 4.36 -26.91
N THR A 23 -8.09 5.12 -27.91
CA THR A 23 -7.92 4.60 -29.30
C THR A 23 -6.78 3.59 -29.40
N GLU A 24 -5.71 3.74 -28.62
CA GLU A 24 -4.56 2.84 -28.67
C GLU A 24 -4.55 1.81 -27.53
N LEU A 25 -5.15 2.15 -26.40
CA LEU A 25 -5.27 1.27 -25.24
C LEU A 25 -6.58 0.47 -25.28
N LEU A 26 -6.48 -0.84 -25.37
CA LEU A 26 -7.64 -1.69 -25.21
C LEU A 26 -7.87 -2.00 -23.74
N VAL A 27 -8.94 -1.44 -23.19
CA VAL A 27 -9.35 -1.69 -21.80
C VAL A 27 -10.54 -2.66 -21.80
N GLN A 28 -10.33 -3.85 -21.25
CA GLN A 28 -11.38 -4.82 -20.96
C GLN A 28 -11.77 -4.71 -19.50
N LYS A 29 -13.01 -4.33 -19.22
CA LYS A 29 -13.55 -4.31 -17.84
C LYS A 29 -14.00 -5.69 -17.42
N THR A 30 -13.86 -5.99 -16.13
CA THR A 30 -14.53 -7.13 -15.49
C THR A 30 -16.05 -6.96 -15.60
N SER A 31 -16.79 -8.04 -15.80
CA SER A 31 -18.26 -7.98 -15.84
C SER A 31 -18.83 -7.43 -14.52
N ASP A 32 -19.92 -6.69 -14.61
CA ASP A 32 -20.56 -6.08 -13.45
C ASP A 32 -21.01 -7.13 -12.41
N LEU A 33 -21.35 -8.33 -12.86
CA LEU A 33 -21.73 -9.43 -11.98
C LEU A 33 -20.59 -9.91 -11.10
N LEU A 34 -19.42 -10.16 -11.69
CA LEU A 34 -18.23 -10.61 -10.96
C LEU A 34 -17.66 -9.48 -10.11
N SER A 35 -17.57 -8.27 -10.64
CA SER A 35 -17.11 -7.08 -9.91
C SER A 35 -17.96 -6.84 -8.66
N SER A 36 -19.29 -6.80 -8.80
CA SER A 36 -20.19 -6.57 -7.64
C SER A 36 -20.15 -7.71 -6.62
N SER A 37 -19.96 -8.94 -7.07
CA SER A 37 -19.78 -10.11 -6.20
C SER A 37 -18.47 -10.02 -5.41
N HIS A 38 -17.39 -9.65 -6.07
CA HIS A 38 -16.06 -9.45 -5.47
C HIS A 38 -16.09 -8.33 -4.45
N ASP A 39 -16.71 -7.18 -4.77
CA ASP A 39 -16.83 -6.04 -3.87
C ASP A 39 -17.59 -6.39 -2.58
N ARG A 40 -18.67 -7.18 -2.69
CA ARG A 40 -19.37 -7.67 -1.49
C ARG A 40 -18.51 -8.56 -0.60
N LEU A 41 -17.64 -9.38 -1.20
CA LEU A 41 -16.70 -10.21 -0.45
C LEU A 41 -15.60 -9.37 0.20
N LEU A 42 -15.11 -8.33 -0.48
CA LEU A 42 -14.18 -7.36 0.08
C LEU A 42 -14.77 -6.61 1.28
N GLU A 43 -16.02 -6.18 1.19
CA GLU A 43 -16.71 -5.53 2.31
C GLU A 43 -16.89 -6.48 3.52
N ARG A 44 -17.19 -7.76 3.26
CA ARG A 44 -17.19 -8.77 4.34
C ARG A 44 -15.82 -8.98 4.95
N ALA A 45 -14.76 -9.07 4.14
CA ALA A 45 -13.39 -9.18 4.63
C ALA A 45 -13.00 -7.99 5.51
N LYS A 46 -13.31 -6.77 5.08
CA LYS A 46 -13.11 -5.54 5.88
C LYS A 46 -13.90 -5.58 7.20
N THR A 47 -15.10 -6.14 7.18
CA THR A 47 -15.92 -6.28 8.41
C THR A 47 -15.26 -7.26 9.38
N VAL A 48 -14.78 -8.42 8.90
CA VAL A 48 -14.03 -9.40 9.71
C VAL A 48 -12.77 -8.77 10.28
N GLU A 49 -11.98 -8.08 9.46
CA GLU A 49 -10.80 -7.34 9.93
C GLU A 49 -11.17 -6.23 10.93
N GLY A 50 -12.29 -5.55 10.73
CA GLY A 50 -12.82 -4.55 11.66
C GLY A 50 -13.10 -5.16 13.04
N HIS A 51 -13.65 -6.37 13.09
CA HIS A 51 -13.86 -7.10 14.34
C HIS A 51 -12.56 -7.51 15.04
N ALA A 52 -11.47 -7.69 14.29
CA ALA A 52 -10.15 -7.98 14.88
C ALA A 52 -9.54 -6.75 15.57
N ARG A 53 -9.92 -5.54 15.16
CA ARG A 53 -9.40 -4.29 15.74
C ARG A 53 -9.95 -4.04 17.14
N MET A 54 -9.14 -3.40 17.96
CA MET A 54 -9.61 -2.94 19.29
C MET A 54 -10.66 -1.84 19.13
N PRO A 55 -11.69 -1.81 20.02
CA PRO A 55 -12.62 -0.69 20.09
C PRO A 55 -11.89 0.64 20.29
N ALA A 56 -12.37 1.70 19.64
CA ALA A 56 -11.71 3.01 19.62
C ALA A 56 -11.42 3.56 21.01
N PHE A 57 -12.32 3.34 21.98
CA PHE A 57 -12.12 3.79 23.36
C PHE A 57 -10.95 3.08 24.06
N LEU A 58 -10.74 1.78 23.81
CA LEU A 58 -9.57 1.04 24.34
C LEU A 58 -8.27 1.49 23.67
N VAL A 59 -8.31 1.83 22.40
CA VAL A 59 -7.18 2.42 21.68
C VAL A 59 -6.83 3.78 22.29
N LEU A 60 -7.83 4.59 22.63
CA LEU A 60 -7.61 5.86 23.31
C LEU A 60 -6.95 5.67 24.69
N ILE A 61 -7.44 4.74 25.49
CA ILE A 61 -6.84 4.40 26.81
C ILE A 61 -5.39 3.93 26.61
N TRP A 62 -5.13 3.10 25.61
CA TRP A 62 -3.80 2.61 25.28
C TRP A 62 -2.83 3.76 24.97
N TYR A 63 -3.24 4.73 24.14
CA TYR A 63 -2.45 5.92 23.84
C TYR A 63 -2.24 6.81 25.07
N LEU A 64 -3.27 7.05 25.88
CA LEU A 64 -3.18 7.88 27.08
C LEU A 64 -2.20 7.25 28.08
N CYS A 65 -2.26 5.92 28.32
CA CYS A 65 -1.32 5.24 29.18
C CYS A 65 0.12 5.32 28.63
N ALA A 66 0.32 5.18 27.33
CA ALA A 66 1.63 5.29 26.69
C ALA A 66 2.23 6.69 26.85
N ILE A 67 1.42 7.73 26.55
CA ILE A 67 1.84 9.14 26.68
C ILE A 67 2.16 9.47 28.16
N LEU A 68 1.29 9.10 29.08
CA LEU A 68 1.50 9.38 30.51
C LEU A 68 2.76 8.69 31.03
N THR A 69 2.97 7.42 30.68
CA THR A 69 4.20 6.71 31.02
C THR A 69 5.43 7.43 30.46
N LEU A 70 5.39 7.86 29.20
CA LEU A 70 6.50 8.59 28.57
C LEU A 70 6.78 9.92 29.29
N LEU A 71 5.75 10.68 29.62
CA LEU A 71 5.89 11.97 30.33
C LEU A 71 6.49 11.79 31.72
N ILE A 72 6.05 10.75 32.46
CA ILE A 72 6.60 10.45 33.80
C ILE A 72 8.07 10.03 33.69
N VAL A 73 8.40 9.14 32.73
CA VAL A 73 9.79 8.71 32.49
C VAL A 73 10.69 9.91 32.14
N LEU A 74 10.23 10.80 31.27
CA LEU A 74 10.97 12.02 30.90
C LEU A 74 11.16 12.95 32.11
N ALA A 75 10.13 13.10 32.96
CA ALA A 75 10.23 13.90 34.18
C ALA A 75 11.25 13.31 35.17
N VAL A 76 11.25 11.97 35.35
CA VAL A 76 12.23 11.28 36.17
C VAL A 76 13.64 11.42 35.62
N VAL A 77 13.84 11.20 34.31
CA VAL A 77 15.15 11.32 33.64
C VAL A 77 15.71 12.74 33.75
N LYS A 78 14.85 13.76 33.61
CA LYS A 78 15.26 15.16 33.75
C LYS A 78 15.69 15.53 35.19
N ASN A 79 15.21 14.77 36.19
CA ASN A 79 15.47 15.04 37.61
C ASN A 79 16.31 13.93 38.27
N LEU A 80 17.32 13.41 37.59
CA LEU A 80 18.13 12.27 38.03
C LEU A 80 19.03 12.50 39.23
N SER A 81 19.11 13.74 39.81
CA SER A 81 19.80 13.92 41.05
C SER A 81 19.01 13.30 42.24
N THR A 82 19.68 12.58 43.11
CA THR A 82 19.07 11.89 44.23
C THR A 82 18.20 12.80 45.12
N LEU A 83 18.63 14.04 45.33
CA LEU A 83 17.89 15.06 46.10
C LEU A 83 16.61 15.51 45.37
N SER A 84 16.64 15.58 44.04
CA SER A 84 15.52 15.95 43.19
C SER A 84 14.46 14.86 43.14
N LEU A 85 14.88 13.60 43.04
CA LEU A 85 13.98 12.42 43.07
C LEU A 85 13.28 12.28 44.42
N ALA A 86 14.00 12.50 45.54
CA ALA A 86 13.40 12.46 46.88
C ALA A 86 12.33 13.54 47.05
N ARG A 87 12.61 14.78 46.58
CA ARG A 87 11.63 15.88 46.58
C ARG A 87 10.42 15.58 45.68
N MET A 88 10.66 14.99 44.52
CA MET A 88 9.59 14.61 43.58
C MET A 88 8.71 13.51 44.18
N PHE A 89 9.30 12.54 44.89
CA PHE A 89 8.56 11.50 45.60
C PHE A 89 7.69 12.09 46.73
N LEU A 90 8.21 13.01 47.49
CA LEU A 90 7.47 13.70 48.56
C LEU A 90 6.33 14.57 48.04
N ASN A 91 6.56 15.28 46.96
CA ASN A 91 5.58 16.24 46.41
C ASN A 91 4.53 15.59 45.50
N ALA A 92 4.87 14.48 44.82
CA ALA A 92 3.98 13.79 43.87
C ALA A 92 4.16 12.26 43.89
N PRO A 93 3.92 11.61 45.04
CA PRO A 93 4.14 10.14 45.19
C PRO A 93 3.30 9.34 44.22
N TRP A 94 2.13 9.85 43.83
CA TRP A 94 1.24 9.21 42.86
C TRP A 94 1.89 8.93 41.49
N MET A 95 2.86 9.73 41.07
CA MET A 95 3.57 9.54 39.79
C MET A 95 4.33 8.19 39.77
N PHE A 96 4.91 7.81 40.90
CA PHE A 96 5.66 6.55 41.01
C PHE A 96 4.77 5.33 40.99
N PHE A 97 3.49 5.46 41.40
CA PHE A 97 2.49 4.40 41.30
C PHE A 97 1.76 4.42 39.94
N ALA A 98 1.49 5.60 39.41
CA ALA A 98 0.79 5.74 38.12
C ALA A 98 1.59 5.13 36.96
N CYS A 99 2.91 5.32 36.93
CA CYS A 99 3.76 4.80 35.87
C CYS A 99 3.69 3.27 35.69
N PRO A 100 3.94 2.44 36.73
CA PRO A 100 3.82 1.01 36.60
C PRO A 100 2.38 0.56 36.30
N ILE A 101 1.37 1.21 36.88
CA ILE A 101 -0.03 0.90 36.57
C ILE A 101 -0.32 1.15 35.09
N CYS A 102 0.04 2.32 34.56
CA CYS A 102 -0.15 2.62 33.14
C CYS A 102 0.64 1.65 32.24
N ALA A 103 1.85 1.27 32.61
CA ALA A 103 2.64 0.30 31.85
C ALA A 103 2.00 -1.09 31.85
N VAL A 104 1.46 -1.53 32.98
CA VAL A 104 0.72 -2.81 33.06
C VAL A 104 -0.55 -2.75 32.23
N VAL A 105 -1.36 -1.70 32.36
CA VAL A 105 -2.59 -1.52 31.56
C VAL A 105 -2.25 -1.52 30.07
N TRP A 106 -1.23 -0.77 29.66
CA TRP A 106 -0.76 -0.73 28.28
C TRP A 106 -0.36 -2.10 27.76
N GLN A 107 0.39 -2.89 28.56
CA GLN A 107 0.81 -4.24 28.21
C GLN A 107 -0.38 -5.20 28.10
N VAL A 108 -1.31 -5.15 29.08
CA VAL A 108 -2.53 -5.97 29.05
C VAL A 108 -3.38 -5.68 27.82
N LEU A 109 -3.60 -4.40 27.50
CA LEU A 109 -4.35 -4.00 26.30
C LEU A 109 -3.66 -4.49 25.01
N THR A 110 -2.33 -4.42 24.96
CA THR A 110 -1.55 -4.92 23.81
C THR A 110 -1.71 -6.44 23.66
N LEU A 111 -1.67 -7.20 24.76
CA LEU A 111 -1.89 -8.65 24.73
C LEU A 111 -3.32 -9.01 24.33
N LEU A 112 -4.32 -8.28 24.83
CA LEU A 112 -5.72 -8.47 24.46
C LEU A 112 -5.94 -8.17 22.97
N ALA A 113 -5.34 -7.10 22.43
CA ALA A 113 -5.40 -6.78 21.02
C ALA A 113 -4.85 -7.93 20.15
N ARG A 114 -3.66 -8.42 20.48
CA ARG A 114 -3.02 -9.53 19.75
C ARG A 114 -3.83 -10.83 19.86
N ARG A 115 -4.39 -11.14 21.03
CA ARG A 115 -5.25 -12.32 21.19
C ARG A 115 -6.51 -12.22 20.36
N ARG A 116 -7.18 -11.06 20.40
CA ARG A 116 -8.39 -10.79 19.60
C ARG A 116 -8.10 -10.90 18.11
N GLU A 117 -7.05 -10.25 17.63
CA GLU A 117 -6.59 -10.35 16.24
C GLU A 117 -6.38 -11.80 15.83
N LYS A 118 -5.60 -12.55 16.60
CA LYS A 118 -5.35 -13.97 16.35
C LYS A 118 -6.62 -14.82 16.35
N THR A 119 -7.54 -14.57 17.27
CA THR A 119 -8.80 -15.33 17.36
C THR A 119 -9.71 -15.03 16.18
N VAL A 120 -9.87 -13.77 15.81
CA VAL A 120 -10.77 -13.36 14.70
C VAL A 120 -10.19 -13.78 13.36
N LEU A 121 -8.92 -13.50 13.10
CA LEU A 121 -8.27 -13.87 11.84
C LEU A 121 -8.04 -15.38 11.70
N GLY A 122 -7.92 -16.11 12.81
CA GLY A 122 -7.87 -17.58 12.83
C GLY A 122 -9.25 -18.26 12.87
N SER A 123 -10.33 -17.51 12.76
CA SER A 123 -11.68 -18.07 12.79
C SER A 123 -12.02 -18.74 11.44
N GLU A 124 -12.93 -19.72 11.52
CA GLU A 124 -13.44 -20.39 10.32
C GLU A 124 -14.13 -19.41 9.35
N GLU A 125 -14.77 -18.37 9.88
CA GLU A 125 -15.41 -17.32 9.07
C GLU A 125 -14.37 -16.52 8.27
N ALA A 126 -13.24 -16.15 8.89
CA ALA A 126 -12.14 -15.46 8.21
C ALA A 126 -11.54 -16.35 7.10
N ALA A 127 -11.30 -17.63 7.39
CA ALA A 127 -10.78 -18.59 6.43
C ALA A 127 -11.75 -18.80 5.25
N ARG A 128 -13.04 -18.96 5.52
CA ARG A 128 -14.07 -19.07 4.47
C ARG A 128 -14.18 -17.82 3.61
N THR A 129 -14.07 -16.64 4.24
CA THR A 129 -14.12 -15.35 3.52
C THR A 129 -12.91 -15.19 2.61
N ALA A 130 -11.71 -15.52 3.10
CA ALA A 130 -10.48 -15.51 2.32
C ALA A 130 -10.56 -16.46 1.11
N SER A 131 -10.97 -17.72 1.32
CA SER A 131 -11.11 -18.70 0.25
C SER A 131 -12.13 -18.28 -0.83
N ARG A 132 -13.26 -17.65 -0.41
CA ARG A 132 -14.23 -17.11 -1.37
C ARG A 132 -13.68 -15.93 -2.15
N LEU A 133 -12.90 -15.07 -1.49
CA LEU A 133 -12.26 -13.92 -2.14
C LEU A 133 -11.25 -14.39 -3.19
N GLU A 134 -10.40 -15.36 -2.86
CA GLU A 134 -9.47 -15.99 -3.80
C GLU A 134 -10.18 -16.65 -4.99
N SER A 135 -11.26 -17.39 -4.71
CA SER A 135 -12.07 -18.02 -5.77
C SER A 135 -12.72 -16.96 -6.68
N SER A 136 -13.22 -15.86 -6.11
CA SER A 136 -13.79 -14.74 -6.88
C SER A 136 -12.73 -14.04 -7.72
N GLN A 137 -11.55 -13.79 -7.16
CA GLN A 137 -10.42 -13.22 -7.90
C GLN A 137 -9.99 -14.13 -9.05
N LYS A 138 -9.92 -15.43 -8.81
CA LYS A 138 -9.61 -16.40 -9.87
C LYS A 138 -10.64 -16.38 -11.00
N ALA A 139 -11.94 -16.35 -10.66
CA ALA A 139 -13.01 -16.26 -11.67
C ALA A 139 -12.89 -14.99 -12.53
N ILE A 140 -12.52 -13.86 -11.93
CA ILE A 140 -12.25 -12.62 -12.66
C ILE A 140 -11.03 -12.77 -13.57
N PHE A 141 -9.96 -13.37 -13.08
CA PHE A 141 -8.75 -13.56 -13.87
C PHE A 141 -8.98 -14.53 -15.04
N ASP A 142 -9.78 -15.57 -14.84
CA ASP A 142 -10.20 -16.51 -15.90
C ASP A 142 -11.05 -15.78 -16.97
N GLU A 143 -12.01 -14.91 -16.55
CA GLU A 143 -12.81 -14.08 -17.47
C GLU A 143 -11.96 -13.13 -18.30
N LEU A 144 -10.96 -12.48 -17.65
CA LEU A 144 -10.05 -11.55 -18.32
C LEU A 144 -8.98 -12.24 -19.16
N GLY A 145 -8.90 -13.57 -19.11
CA GLY A 145 -7.87 -14.37 -19.81
C GLY A 145 -6.47 -14.05 -19.31
N ILE A 146 -6.29 -13.89 -17.99
CA ILE A 146 -4.98 -13.67 -17.37
C ILE A 146 -4.29 -15.02 -17.23
N PRO A 147 -3.08 -15.19 -17.81
CA PRO A 147 -2.37 -16.46 -17.71
C PRO A 147 -1.94 -16.74 -16.26
N ALA A 148 -1.89 -18.03 -15.90
CA ALA A 148 -1.53 -18.45 -14.54
C ALA A 148 -0.07 -18.12 -14.16
N ASP A 149 0.79 -17.92 -15.13
CA ASP A 149 2.19 -17.51 -14.98
C ASP A 149 2.42 -15.99 -15.06
N ALA A 150 1.35 -15.19 -15.12
CA ALA A 150 1.45 -13.75 -15.08
C ALA A 150 2.20 -13.30 -13.82
N ALA A 151 3.11 -12.36 -13.98
CA ALA A 151 3.91 -11.84 -12.86
C ALA A 151 3.08 -10.88 -12.01
N ALA A 152 2.91 -11.20 -10.73
CA ALA A 152 2.35 -10.25 -9.78
C ALA A 152 3.37 -9.14 -9.51
N VAL A 153 3.02 -7.89 -9.84
CA VAL A 153 3.89 -6.71 -9.72
C VAL A 153 3.19 -5.59 -8.95
N ASP A 154 3.99 -4.78 -8.31
CA ASP A 154 3.54 -3.57 -7.64
C ASP A 154 3.67 -2.38 -8.59
N VAL A 155 2.56 -1.67 -8.83
CA VAL A 155 2.53 -0.43 -9.60
C VAL A 155 2.24 0.73 -8.65
N LEU A 156 2.99 1.82 -8.79
CA LEU A 156 2.82 3.01 -7.97
C LEU A 156 1.69 3.86 -8.55
N LEU A 157 0.65 4.05 -7.76
CA LEU A 157 -0.47 4.92 -8.08
C LEU A 157 -0.31 6.25 -7.36
N PHE A 158 -0.53 7.35 -8.06
CA PHE A 158 -0.40 8.69 -7.50
C PHE A 158 -1.44 9.64 -8.09
N ARG A 159 -1.72 10.70 -7.34
CA ARG A 159 -2.51 11.81 -7.86
C ARG A 159 -1.69 12.60 -8.87
N TYR A 160 -2.34 13.10 -9.89
CA TYR A 160 -1.74 14.04 -10.82
C TYR A 160 -2.52 15.36 -10.87
N VAL A 161 -1.84 16.38 -11.34
CA VAL A 161 -2.44 17.68 -11.66
C VAL A 161 -2.02 18.09 -13.04
N VAL A 162 -2.95 18.63 -13.80
CA VAL A 162 -2.64 19.22 -15.10
C VAL A 162 -2.30 20.69 -14.88
N ARG A 163 -1.06 21.08 -15.24
CA ARG A 163 -0.62 22.48 -15.25
C ARG A 163 -0.01 22.82 -16.60
N ASN A 164 -0.51 23.86 -17.25
CA ASN A 164 -0.04 24.30 -18.56
C ASN A 164 -0.06 23.17 -19.62
N GLY A 165 -1.09 22.34 -19.58
CA GLY A 165 -1.22 21.20 -20.47
C GLY A 165 -0.35 19.98 -20.13
N GLN A 166 0.51 20.05 -19.13
CA GLN A 166 1.37 18.94 -18.70
C GLN A 166 0.80 18.23 -17.49
N ILE A 167 0.79 16.90 -17.55
CA ILE A 167 0.44 16.03 -16.42
C ILE A 167 1.65 15.93 -15.49
N ARG A 168 1.45 16.31 -14.24
CA ARG A 168 2.51 16.22 -13.21
C ARG A 168 2.01 15.44 -12.01
N PRO A 169 2.78 14.46 -11.51
CA PRO A 169 2.43 13.77 -10.28
C PRO A 169 2.43 14.76 -9.10
N LYS A 170 1.36 14.71 -8.31
CA LYS A 170 1.23 15.51 -7.10
C LYS A 170 1.63 14.68 -5.91
N GLU A 171 2.68 15.10 -5.21
CA GLU A 171 3.02 14.50 -3.91
C GLU A 171 1.91 14.80 -2.91
N LEU A 172 1.43 13.77 -2.22
CA LEU A 172 0.51 13.95 -1.10
C LEU A 172 1.28 14.59 0.07
N ALA A 173 0.69 15.59 0.69
CA ALA A 173 1.30 16.32 1.82
C ALA A 173 1.51 15.43 3.06
N VAL A 174 0.90 14.26 3.11
CA VAL A 174 0.97 13.32 4.22
C VAL A 174 2.05 12.27 3.99
N SER A 175 2.33 11.46 4.97
CA SER A 175 3.42 10.49 5.09
C SER A 175 3.68 9.56 3.91
N ALA A 176 2.73 9.41 2.97
CA ALA A 176 2.88 8.64 1.74
C ALA A 176 2.57 9.49 0.52
N SER A 177 3.46 9.48 -0.46
CA SER A 177 3.28 10.19 -1.73
C SER A 177 2.52 9.35 -2.75
N TYR A 178 2.57 8.02 -2.60
CA TYR A 178 2.02 7.04 -3.54
C TYR A 178 1.30 5.93 -2.81
N VAL A 179 0.38 5.26 -3.51
CA VAL A 179 -0.23 4.01 -3.09
C VAL A 179 0.22 2.93 -4.06
N VAL A 180 0.49 1.75 -3.53
CA VAL A 180 0.82 0.58 -4.34
C VAL A 180 -0.47 -0.15 -4.69
N ALA A 181 -0.62 -0.49 -5.96
CA ALA A 181 -1.59 -1.47 -6.42
C ALA A 181 -0.86 -2.71 -6.94
N GLN A 182 -1.27 -3.86 -6.49
CA GLN A 182 -0.77 -5.13 -7.02
C GLN A 182 -1.51 -5.45 -8.32
N MET A 183 -0.75 -5.68 -9.40
CA MET A 183 -1.29 -5.98 -10.72
C MET A 183 -0.65 -7.23 -11.29
N GLN A 184 -1.33 -7.85 -12.25
CA GLN A 184 -0.79 -8.93 -13.04
C GLN A 184 -0.16 -8.36 -14.30
N LEU A 185 1.13 -8.64 -14.52
CA LEU A 185 1.91 -8.23 -15.68
C LEU A 185 2.21 -9.44 -16.55
N PHE A 186 1.84 -9.37 -17.80
CA PHE A 186 2.16 -10.38 -18.81
C PHE A 186 2.23 -9.74 -20.20
N ALA A 187 2.74 -10.46 -21.18
CA ALA A 187 2.89 -9.94 -22.53
C ALA A 187 2.76 -11.04 -23.57
N ASP A 188 2.27 -10.69 -24.73
CA ASP A 188 2.35 -11.49 -25.94
C ASP A 188 3.27 -10.84 -26.99
N ALA A 189 3.21 -11.30 -28.25
CA ALA A 189 4.03 -10.78 -29.33
C ALA A 189 3.73 -9.30 -29.66
N GLU A 190 2.49 -8.86 -29.46
CA GLU A 190 2.01 -7.54 -29.92
C GLU A 190 1.80 -6.56 -28.75
N ARG A 191 1.49 -7.05 -27.56
CA ARG A 191 1.00 -6.24 -26.46
C ARG A 191 1.63 -6.59 -25.12
N LEU A 192 1.72 -5.58 -24.27
CA LEU A 192 1.96 -5.69 -22.83
C LEU A 192 0.63 -5.53 -22.09
N TYR A 193 0.38 -6.37 -21.10
CA TYR A 193 -0.85 -6.35 -20.33
C TYR A 193 -0.59 -6.03 -18.87
N LEU A 194 -1.40 -5.12 -18.32
CA LEU A 194 -1.54 -4.87 -16.90
C LEU A 194 -2.99 -5.12 -16.51
N ALA A 195 -3.21 -5.96 -15.52
CA ALA A 195 -4.55 -6.36 -15.10
C ALA A 195 -4.70 -6.37 -13.59
N ASP A 196 -5.89 -6.06 -13.13
CA ASP A 196 -6.33 -6.22 -11.74
C ASP A 196 -7.75 -6.80 -11.71
N VAL A 197 -8.38 -6.83 -10.55
CA VAL A 197 -9.76 -7.31 -10.40
C VAL A 197 -10.80 -6.41 -11.09
N GLY A 198 -10.47 -5.16 -11.41
CA GLY A 198 -11.35 -4.23 -12.12
C GLY A 198 -11.29 -4.38 -13.62
N GLY A 199 -10.21 -4.96 -14.18
CA GLY A 199 -10.06 -5.16 -15.62
C GLY A 199 -8.63 -5.34 -16.08
N LYS A 200 -8.48 -5.40 -17.39
CA LYS A 200 -7.21 -5.61 -18.10
C LYS A 200 -6.98 -4.48 -19.09
N CYS A 201 -5.80 -3.89 -19.07
CA CYS A 201 -5.33 -2.92 -20.05
C CYS A 201 -4.29 -3.57 -20.96
N ALA A 202 -4.49 -3.48 -22.26
CA ALA A 202 -3.57 -3.97 -23.29
C ALA A 202 -2.85 -2.75 -23.91
N ILE A 203 -1.54 -2.71 -23.78
CA ILE A 203 -0.65 -1.65 -24.24
C ILE A 203 0.10 -2.15 -25.47
N PRO A 204 0.01 -1.48 -26.64
CA PRO A 204 0.77 -1.90 -27.82
C PRO A 204 2.27 -1.89 -27.53
N ARG A 205 3.01 -2.91 -27.96
CA ARG A 205 4.48 -2.90 -27.82
C ARG A 205 5.15 -1.79 -28.61
N SER A 206 4.55 -1.35 -29.71
CA SER A 206 5.01 -0.22 -30.50
C SER A 206 5.02 1.10 -29.73
N SER A 207 4.18 1.24 -28.70
CA SER A 207 4.14 2.43 -27.85
C SER A 207 5.20 2.42 -26.75
N LEU A 208 5.85 1.29 -26.48
CA LEU A 208 6.89 1.20 -25.45
C LEU A 208 8.16 1.92 -25.90
N ARG A 209 8.67 2.84 -25.08
CA ARG A 209 9.86 3.64 -25.42
C ARG A 209 11.09 3.22 -24.61
N ALA A 210 11.05 3.38 -23.31
CA ALA A 210 12.19 3.12 -22.43
C ALA A 210 11.73 2.78 -21.01
N ILE A 211 12.61 2.13 -20.26
CA ILE A 211 12.48 2.05 -18.79
C ILE A 211 13.51 3.01 -18.20
N ARG A 212 13.04 4.14 -17.67
CA ARG A 212 13.89 5.18 -17.09
C ARG A 212 14.03 5.02 -15.59
N THR A 213 15.26 5.14 -15.06
CA THR A 213 15.54 5.16 -13.64
C THR A 213 15.52 6.58 -13.09
N VAL A 214 14.67 6.84 -12.11
CA VAL A 214 14.57 8.14 -11.43
C VAL A 214 15.20 8.04 -10.04
N LYS A 215 16.32 8.70 -9.84
CA LYS A 215 17.07 8.75 -8.57
C LYS A 215 16.43 9.76 -7.59
N LYS A 216 15.15 9.54 -7.28
CA LYS A 216 14.40 10.33 -6.30
C LYS A 216 13.84 9.40 -5.23
N ARG A 217 13.97 9.81 -3.97
CA ARG A 217 13.37 9.09 -2.84
C ARG A 217 11.85 9.18 -2.89
N ILE A 218 11.18 8.04 -2.83
CA ILE A 218 9.73 7.96 -2.76
C ILE A 218 9.28 7.18 -1.52
N ARG A 219 8.07 7.45 -1.10
CA ARG A 219 7.37 6.71 -0.03
C ARG A 219 6.03 6.24 -0.57
N PHE A 220 5.66 5.01 -0.28
CA PHE A 220 4.37 4.47 -0.67
C PHE A 220 3.76 3.60 0.41
N THR A 221 2.45 3.41 0.34
CA THR A 221 1.64 2.57 1.24
C THR A 221 0.96 1.48 0.42
N GLY A 222 0.29 0.56 1.09
CA GLY A 222 -0.44 -0.54 0.46
C GLY A 222 0.39 -1.80 0.27
N TRP A 223 1.62 -1.83 0.80
CA TRP A 223 2.45 -3.01 0.77
C TRP A 223 1.87 -4.11 1.66
N ASN A 224 1.87 -5.34 1.15
CA ASN A 224 1.42 -6.48 1.92
C ASN A 224 2.38 -6.71 3.10
N LYS A 225 1.83 -6.73 4.32
CA LYS A 225 2.62 -6.93 5.54
C LYS A 225 3.31 -8.30 5.61
N ASP A 226 2.84 -9.27 4.85
CA ASP A 226 3.41 -10.60 4.78
C ASP A 226 4.68 -10.65 3.93
N ASP A 227 4.82 -9.69 3.00
CA ASP A 227 6.03 -9.47 2.23
C ASP A 227 6.98 -8.52 3.00
N ARG A 228 7.69 -9.04 3.98
CA ARG A 228 8.60 -8.24 4.78
C ARG A 228 9.80 -7.74 3.97
N PRO A 229 10.32 -6.54 4.27
CA PRO A 229 11.53 -6.01 3.62
C PRO A 229 12.76 -6.91 3.74
N GLU A 230 12.74 -7.81 4.71
CA GLU A 230 13.80 -8.79 4.99
C GLU A 230 13.79 -9.98 4.04
N SER A 231 12.73 -10.15 3.24
CA SER A 231 12.68 -11.22 2.25
C SER A 231 13.85 -11.08 1.25
N LYS A 232 14.35 -12.21 0.74
CA LYS A 232 15.46 -12.22 -0.23
C LYS A 232 15.21 -11.34 -1.45
N ARG A 233 13.93 -11.19 -1.85
CA ARG A 233 13.48 -10.36 -2.98
C ARG A 233 13.83 -8.89 -2.78
N TYR A 234 13.64 -8.33 -1.59
CA TYR A 234 13.77 -6.91 -1.32
C TYR A 234 15.15 -6.49 -0.81
N LYS A 235 15.94 -7.44 -0.31
CA LYS A 235 17.25 -7.20 0.29
C LYS A 235 18.22 -6.38 -0.57
N PRO A 236 18.35 -6.63 -1.91
CA PRO A 236 19.23 -5.87 -2.77
C PRO A 236 18.86 -4.39 -2.90
N TYR A 237 17.59 -4.04 -2.70
CA TYR A 237 17.07 -2.69 -2.95
C TYR A 237 17.14 -1.77 -1.74
N LYS A 238 17.62 -2.27 -0.58
CA LYS A 238 17.81 -1.48 0.66
C LYS A 238 16.57 -0.63 1.00
N LEU A 239 15.40 -1.25 0.96
CA LEU A 239 14.14 -0.60 1.32
C LEU A 239 14.17 -0.15 2.77
N GLY A 240 13.67 1.04 3.04
CA GLY A 240 13.41 1.54 4.39
C GLY A 240 11.93 1.44 4.73
N THR A 241 11.63 1.49 6.01
CA THR A 241 10.27 1.68 6.51
C THR A 241 10.25 2.89 7.43
N ASN A 242 9.12 3.60 7.49
CA ASN A 242 8.94 4.66 8.48
C ASN A 242 8.03 4.16 9.61
N GLN A 243 7.88 4.98 10.66
CA GLN A 243 7.03 4.70 11.82
C GLN A 243 5.53 4.47 11.47
N TYR A 244 5.09 4.87 10.28
CA TYR A 244 3.70 4.71 9.79
C TYR A 244 3.53 3.50 8.88
N GLY A 245 4.56 2.64 8.76
CA GLY A 245 4.52 1.45 7.91
C GLY A 245 4.63 1.74 6.40
N CYS A 246 5.00 2.96 6.01
CA CYS A 246 5.27 3.25 4.62
C CYS A 246 6.61 2.66 4.20
N VAL A 247 6.66 2.10 3.02
CA VAL A 247 7.90 1.67 2.38
C VAL A 247 8.60 2.87 1.75
N ILE A 248 9.92 2.90 1.86
CA ILE A 248 10.75 3.97 1.34
C ILE A 248 11.74 3.38 0.34
N CYS A 249 11.65 3.82 -0.91
CA CYS A 249 12.62 3.53 -1.94
C CYS A 249 13.51 4.73 -2.20
N ARG A 250 14.78 4.48 -2.52
CA ARG A 250 15.76 5.54 -2.86
C ARG A 250 15.65 6.00 -4.31
N TRP A 251 15.10 5.16 -5.17
CA TRP A 251 14.83 5.40 -6.59
C TRP A 251 13.59 4.61 -7.00
N TYR A 252 13.09 4.85 -8.17
CA TYR A 252 11.99 4.12 -8.80
C TYR A 252 12.20 4.10 -10.32
N HIS A 253 11.39 3.32 -11.01
CA HIS A 253 11.44 3.23 -12.47
C HIS A 253 10.14 3.72 -13.08
N ILE A 254 10.24 4.18 -14.33
CA ILE A 254 9.11 4.59 -15.16
C ILE A 254 9.25 3.84 -16.49
N LEU A 255 8.25 3.04 -16.84
CA LEU A 255 8.08 2.57 -18.20
C LEU A 255 7.40 3.69 -18.98
N GLU A 256 8.10 4.29 -19.92
CA GLU A 256 7.60 5.36 -20.77
C GLU A 256 6.85 4.78 -21.97
N LEU A 257 5.65 5.31 -22.20
CA LEU A 257 4.75 4.96 -23.28
C LEU A 257 4.49 6.21 -24.12
N GLU A 258 4.54 6.08 -25.44
CA GLU A 258 4.09 7.15 -26.34
C GLU A 258 2.75 6.74 -26.95
N LEU A 259 1.71 7.49 -26.62
CA LEU A 259 0.34 7.29 -27.07
C LEU A 259 -0.21 8.61 -27.59
N ASP A 260 -0.75 8.62 -28.79
CA ASP A 260 -1.29 9.83 -29.43
C ASP A 260 -0.30 11.02 -29.45
N GLY A 261 1.01 10.74 -29.56
CA GLY A 261 2.07 11.75 -29.56
C GLY A 261 2.39 12.35 -28.19
N GLU A 262 1.81 11.83 -27.11
CA GLU A 262 2.11 12.22 -25.72
C GLU A 262 2.82 11.08 -24.99
N ILE A 263 3.70 11.43 -24.03
CA ILE A 263 4.44 10.46 -23.22
C ILE A 263 3.73 10.25 -21.88
N TYR A 264 3.41 9.01 -21.60
CA TYR A 264 2.84 8.54 -20.36
C TYR A 264 3.84 7.66 -19.62
N GLY A 265 3.57 7.35 -18.37
CA GLY A 265 4.45 6.51 -17.58
C GLY A 265 3.72 5.52 -16.69
N VAL A 266 4.20 4.27 -16.68
CA VAL A 266 3.90 3.30 -15.64
C VAL A 266 5.01 3.38 -14.61
N TYR A 267 4.66 3.73 -13.38
CA TYR A 267 5.60 3.93 -12.29
C TYR A 267 5.66 2.68 -11.42
N PHE A 268 6.84 2.19 -11.13
CA PHE A 268 6.99 0.98 -10.31
C PHE A 268 8.22 1.01 -9.41
N PRO A 269 8.19 0.28 -8.27
CA PRO A 269 9.30 0.17 -7.36
C PRO A 269 10.51 -0.53 -7.98
N PRO A 270 11.72 -0.31 -7.45
CA PRO A 270 12.94 -0.85 -8.04
C PRO A 270 13.00 -2.38 -8.04
N TYR A 271 12.30 -3.05 -7.14
CA TYR A 271 12.28 -4.51 -7.05
C TYR A 271 11.40 -5.18 -8.13
N GLU A 272 10.57 -4.40 -8.84
CA GLU A 272 9.77 -4.90 -9.96
C GLU A 272 10.50 -4.80 -11.32
N ARG A 273 11.65 -4.14 -11.34
CA ARG A 273 12.45 -3.99 -12.56
C ARG A 273 12.65 -5.30 -13.34
N PRO A 274 13.02 -6.44 -12.71
CA PRO A 274 13.22 -7.68 -13.47
C PRO A 274 11.98 -8.18 -14.22
N ALA A 275 10.78 -8.01 -13.60
CA ALA A 275 9.52 -8.42 -14.21
C ALA A 275 9.18 -7.52 -15.41
N PHE A 276 9.34 -6.21 -15.27
CA PHE A 276 9.10 -5.27 -16.36
C PHE A 276 10.11 -5.43 -17.50
N GLU A 277 11.40 -5.63 -17.22
CA GLU A 277 12.42 -5.91 -18.24
C GLU A 277 12.12 -7.22 -18.99
N ALA A 278 11.69 -8.26 -18.29
CA ALA A 278 11.32 -9.53 -18.90
C ALA A 278 10.08 -9.41 -19.81
N ALA A 279 9.04 -8.71 -19.35
CA ALA A 279 7.80 -8.55 -20.09
C ALA A 279 7.93 -7.61 -21.30
N THR A 280 8.74 -6.57 -21.21
CA THR A 280 8.88 -5.55 -22.28
C THR A 280 10.03 -5.85 -23.24
N GLY A 281 11.07 -6.55 -22.80
CA GLY A 281 12.33 -6.71 -23.53
C GLY A 281 13.25 -5.48 -23.43
N LEU A 282 12.81 -4.39 -22.78
CA LEU A 282 13.58 -3.18 -22.58
C LEU A 282 14.51 -3.33 -21.37
N LYS A 283 15.64 -2.64 -21.38
CA LYS A 283 16.54 -2.52 -20.24
C LYS A 283 16.40 -1.16 -19.58
N ALA A 284 16.48 -1.12 -18.25
CA ALA A 284 16.42 0.14 -17.52
C ALA A 284 17.72 0.93 -17.69
N GLU A 285 17.60 2.21 -18.04
CA GLU A 285 18.63 3.22 -18.18
C GLU A 285 18.77 4.08 -16.93
#